data_634e8b1e05167d2547d38f07763dce06
#
_entry.id   634e8b1e05167d2547d38f07763dce06
#
_cell.length_a   1.000
_cell.length_b   1.000
_cell.length_c   1.000
_cell.angle_alpha   90.00
_cell.angle_beta   90.00
_cell.angle_gamma   90.00
#
_symmetry.space_group_name_H-M   'P 1'
#
loop_
_entity.id
_entity.type
_entity.pdbx_description
1 polymer ?
#
loop_
_entity_poly.entity_id
_entity_poly.type
_entity_poly.pdbx_seq_one_letter_code
_entity_poly.pdbx_strand_id
1 'polypeptide(L)'
;MSRYRSPEEATSETASRSWRGRLTAVVAVVLLMVSFGSWAFSSAVGSAPDDDYHLSSIWCSSFAGDTCEVDPGGEGVYIPESLREGIYCYYHNPTQSAGCQPFMDGTDPRPDVPFAHNNPSRNLYPDGYYNFSSLLKTDSIEATALAVRLVNLAIFLGMAISLFFLLPQRLRTTWVWMWVIGLVPMGMFIIPSSNPSSWGITAVASGWIALLGYLESRGPRAWALGAVFILAGVLALNARIDAVLYLGLASVVAVWLSPTRGRELLMKIWPGFIVIALVVIQLIVNPANLERVVQGIGQRSDTISDPLPWATSPEVADGSAFDWALLWNNLWSIPGLWLGIFGGYPWGSLGWLDTAMPQVVLVGTMTVALGVTFLAVRSADKKKLVGLIVMLGAIWVMPLYLLQLGGFLAGEEVQPRYLLPLMMVLLGTVVLTNDGSPIVSDRGRLWFILAALTIANAISLHTNIRRYTTGITIQGFNLDSPREWWWPFFPEDFGPTLLWAIGSLAFGGLLWLLLFRVVPSITESLEIKNHSKEPLNV
;
A
#
# COMPACT_ATOMS: atom_id res chain seq x y z
N MET A 1 30.02 -45.10 -14.37
CA MET A 1 29.55 -44.94 -15.76
C MET A 1 28.89 -43.57 -15.90
N SER A 2 29.64 -42.56 -16.32
CA SER A 2 29.10 -41.23 -16.62
C SER A 2 28.36 -41.32 -17.95
N ARG A 3 27.05 -41.13 -17.97
CA ARG A 3 26.26 -41.04 -19.22
C ARG A 3 26.65 -39.75 -19.94
N TYR A 4 27.31 -39.91 -21.07
CA TYR A 4 27.60 -38.83 -22.00
C TYR A 4 26.25 -38.36 -22.59
N ARG A 5 25.79 -37.19 -22.16
CA ARG A 5 24.57 -36.55 -22.73
C ARG A 5 24.94 -35.93 -24.08
N SER A 6 24.12 -36.15 -25.10
CA SER A 6 24.31 -35.53 -26.41
C SER A 6 24.13 -34.01 -26.35
N PRO A 7 24.81 -33.21 -27.17
CA PRO A 7 24.63 -31.75 -27.25
C PRO A 7 23.18 -31.34 -27.56
N GLU A 8 22.43 -32.15 -28.29
CA GLU A 8 21.01 -31.94 -28.61
C GLU A 8 20.09 -32.11 -27.38
N GLU A 9 20.36 -33.08 -26.51
CA GLU A 9 19.62 -33.23 -25.25
C GLU A 9 19.86 -32.04 -24.30
N ALA A 10 21.10 -31.54 -24.24
CA ALA A 10 21.45 -30.37 -23.46
C ALA A 10 20.78 -29.07 -23.94
N THR A 11 20.67 -28.90 -25.27
CA THR A 11 19.99 -27.73 -25.89
C THR A 11 18.47 -27.81 -25.72
N SER A 12 17.86 -29.00 -25.81
CA SER A 12 16.44 -29.19 -25.61
C SER A 12 16.03 -28.97 -24.12
N GLU A 13 16.85 -29.44 -23.19
CA GLU A 13 16.62 -29.22 -21.73
C GLU A 13 16.74 -27.74 -21.33
N THR A 14 17.72 -27.02 -21.88
CA THR A 14 17.87 -25.57 -21.65
C THR A 14 16.75 -24.76 -22.27
N ALA A 15 16.27 -25.09 -23.46
CA ALA A 15 15.12 -24.47 -24.11
C ALA A 15 13.82 -24.73 -23.33
N SER A 16 13.59 -25.97 -22.90
CA SER A 16 12.44 -26.36 -22.07
C SER A 16 12.43 -25.65 -20.70
N ARG A 17 13.58 -25.51 -20.05
CA ARG A 17 13.72 -24.82 -18.76
C ARG A 17 13.47 -23.30 -18.91
N SER A 18 13.93 -22.70 -19.99
CA SER A 18 13.68 -21.28 -20.34
C SER A 18 12.20 -21.02 -20.60
N TRP A 19 11.50 -21.90 -21.34
CA TRP A 19 10.08 -21.73 -21.65
C TRP A 19 9.20 -21.88 -20.40
N ARG A 20 9.46 -22.87 -19.55
CA ARG A 20 8.75 -23.05 -18.28
C ARG A 20 8.91 -21.85 -17.35
N GLY A 21 10.10 -21.25 -17.28
CA GLY A 21 10.35 -20.05 -16.50
C GLY A 21 9.54 -18.84 -17.01
N ARG A 22 9.45 -18.65 -18.32
CA ARG A 22 8.64 -17.59 -18.95
C ARG A 22 7.15 -17.79 -18.68
N LEU A 23 6.64 -19.01 -18.83
CA LEU A 23 5.25 -19.35 -18.55
C LEU A 23 4.90 -19.06 -17.08
N THR A 24 5.76 -19.47 -16.16
CA THR A 24 5.59 -19.21 -14.71
C THR A 24 5.50 -17.70 -14.44
N ALA A 25 6.35 -16.89 -15.06
CA ALA A 25 6.32 -15.45 -14.91
C ALA A 25 5.01 -14.83 -15.46
N VAL A 26 4.56 -15.25 -16.64
CA VAL A 26 3.30 -14.77 -17.23
C VAL A 26 2.12 -15.14 -16.33
N VAL A 27 2.04 -16.39 -15.86
CA VAL A 27 0.96 -16.83 -14.97
C VAL A 27 0.98 -16.04 -13.66
N ALA A 28 2.17 -15.79 -13.08
CA ALA A 28 2.29 -14.97 -11.87
C ALA A 28 1.76 -13.54 -12.07
N VAL A 29 2.09 -12.91 -13.21
CA VAL A 29 1.61 -11.57 -13.54
C VAL A 29 0.10 -11.55 -13.73
N VAL A 30 -0.48 -12.53 -14.43
CA VAL A 30 -1.93 -12.64 -14.61
C VAL A 30 -2.64 -12.83 -13.27
N LEU A 31 -2.15 -13.76 -12.42
CA LEU A 31 -2.73 -13.99 -11.10
C LEU A 31 -2.62 -12.74 -10.20
N LEU A 32 -1.52 -11.99 -10.30
CA LEU A 32 -1.32 -10.74 -9.58
C LEU A 32 -2.33 -9.68 -10.03
N MET A 33 -2.51 -9.51 -11.35
CA MET A 33 -3.50 -8.57 -11.93
C MET A 33 -4.91 -8.93 -11.50
N VAL A 34 -5.29 -10.21 -11.57
CA VAL A 34 -6.65 -10.67 -11.21
C VAL A 34 -6.90 -10.50 -9.72
N SER A 35 -5.92 -10.86 -8.87
CA SER A 35 -6.04 -10.72 -7.42
C SER A 35 -6.27 -9.27 -6.99
N PHE A 36 -5.43 -8.33 -7.42
CA PHE A 36 -5.61 -6.92 -7.09
C PHE A 36 -6.75 -6.25 -7.86
N GLY A 37 -6.99 -6.65 -9.10
CA GLY A 37 -8.14 -6.19 -9.88
C GLY A 37 -9.46 -6.48 -9.17
N SER A 38 -9.59 -7.67 -8.55
CA SER A 38 -10.77 -8.01 -7.76
C SER A 38 -10.98 -7.04 -6.58
N TRP A 39 -9.91 -6.55 -5.96
CA TRP A 39 -10.00 -5.52 -4.93
C TRP A 39 -10.38 -4.14 -5.50
N ALA A 40 -9.90 -3.77 -6.69
CA ALA A 40 -10.30 -2.52 -7.34
C ALA A 40 -11.81 -2.43 -7.60
N PHE A 41 -12.43 -3.57 -7.92
CA PHE A 41 -13.87 -3.68 -8.16
C PHE A 41 -14.70 -4.03 -6.92
N SER A 42 -14.07 -4.33 -5.79
CA SER A 42 -14.75 -4.83 -4.59
C SER A 42 -15.53 -3.77 -3.80
N SER A 43 -15.40 -2.50 -4.16
CA SER A 43 -15.91 -1.37 -3.38
C SER A 43 -16.60 -0.35 -4.27
N ALA A 44 -17.68 0.24 -3.79
CA ALA A 44 -18.41 1.32 -4.44
C ALA A 44 -17.57 2.61 -4.61
N VAL A 45 -18.08 3.57 -5.37
CA VAL A 45 -17.48 4.91 -5.46
C VAL A 45 -17.52 5.59 -4.09
N GLY A 46 -16.45 6.28 -3.71
CA GLY A 46 -16.39 6.94 -2.41
C GLY A 46 -16.12 6.00 -1.22
N SER A 47 -15.59 4.81 -1.48
CA SER A 47 -15.36 3.79 -0.45
C SER A 47 -14.02 3.89 0.26
N ALA A 48 -13.03 4.53 -0.33
CA ALA A 48 -11.74 4.69 0.33
C ALA A 48 -11.83 5.77 1.42
N PRO A 49 -11.03 5.67 2.48
CA PRO A 49 -11.01 6.72 3.50
C PRO A 49 -10.68 8.08 2.89
N ASP A 50 -11.36 9.12 3.33
CA ASP A 50 -11.20 10.49 2.85
C ASP A 50 -11.54 10.68 1.34
N ASP A 51 -12.31 9.78 0.73
CA ASP A 51 -12.73 9.89 -0.68
C ASP A 51 -13.61 11.14 -0.92
N ASP A 52 -14.27 11.67 0.09
CA ASP A 52 -14.96 12.97 0.04
C ASP A 52 -13.98 14.09 -0.34
N TYR A 53 -12.80 14.13 0.24
CA TYR A 53 -11.74 15.05 -0.14
C TYR A 53 -11.04 14.60 -1.44
N HIS A 54 -10.70 13.32 -1.57
CA HIS A 54 -9.86 12.85 -2.67
C HIS A 54 -10.58 12.88 -4.01
N LEU A 55 -11.82 12.38 -4.10
CA LEU A 55 -12.57 12.38 -5.35
C LEU A 55 -13.00 13.80 -5.75
N SER A 56 -13.41 14.64 -4.79
CA SER A 56 -13.72 16.04 -5.06
C SER A 56 -12.48 16.82 -5.54
N SER A 57 -11.30 16.54 -4.96
CA SER A 57 -10.03 17.16 -5.40
C SER A 57 -9.62 16.71 -6.80
N ILE A 58 -9.85 15.45 -7.17
CA ILE A 58 -9.64 14.96 -8.53
C ILE A 58 -10.60 15.64 -9.50
N TRP A 59 -11.86 15.78 -9.10
CA TRP A 59 -12.92 16.35 -9.91
C TRP A 59 -12.69 17.84 -10.18
N CYS A 60 -12.25 18.58 -9.17
CA CYS A 60 -12.02 20.03 -9.22
C CYS A 60 -10.60 20.45 -9.61
N SER A 61 -9.73 19.52 -10.00
CA SER A 61 -8.35 19.86 -10.39
C SER A 61 -8.30 20.70 -11.65
N SER A 62 -7.61 21.83 -11.60
CA SER A 62 -7.44 22.77 -12.72
C SER A 62 -6.64 22.21 -13.90
N PHE A 63 -5.92 21.10 -13.70
CA PHE A 63 -5.06 20.52 -14.73
C PHE A 63 -5.86 19.91 -15.88
N ALA A 64 -7.09 19.45 -15.62
CA ALA A 64 -7.99 18.95 -16.65
C ALA A 64 -8.81 20.04 -17.37
N GLY A 65 -8.60 21.32 -17.04
CA GLY A 65 -9.25 22.44 -17.71
C GLY A 65 -10.52 22.96 -17.03
N ASP A 66 -11.19 22.15 -16.22
CA ASP A 66 -12.44 22.52 -15.54
C ASP A 66 -12.18 22.66 -14.04
N THR A 67 -12.02 23.90 -13.57
CA THR A 67 -12.03 24.19 -12.14
C THR A 67 -13.46 24.27 -11.64
N CYS A 68 -13.74 23.63 -10.50
CA CYS A 68 -15.01 23.83 -9.82
C CYS A 68 -15.18 25.31 -9.43
N GLU A 69 -16.39 25.83 -9.59
CA GLU A 69 -16.73 27.17 -9.15
C GLU A 69 -16.60 27.26 -7.63
N VAL A 70 -15.95 28.33 -7.14
CA VAL A 70 -15.83 28.59 -5.71
C VAL A 70 -17.14 29.17 -5.20
N ASP A 71 -17.63 28.64 -4.08
CA ASP A 71 -18.82 29.19 -3.43
C ASP A 71 -18.61 30.68 -3.08
N PRO A 72 -19.57 31.56 -3.40
CA PRO A 72 -19.47 32.98 -3.08
C PRO A 72 -19.20 33.31 -1.61
N GLY A 73 -19.57 32.41 -0.69
CA GLY A 73 -19.21 32.47 0.72
C GLY A 73 -17.73 32.18 1.00
N GLY A 74 -16.97 31.67 0.03
CA GLY A 74 -15.55 31.33 0.15
C GLY A 74 -15.25 30.08 0.98
N GLU A 75 -16.28 29.38 1.46
CA GLU A 75 -16.11 28.21 2.35
C GLU A 75 -16.09 26.86 1.61
N GLY A 76 -16.44 26.84 0.30
CA GLY A 76 -16.59 25.60 -0.45
C GLY A 76 -16.37 25.73 -1.95
N VAL A 77 -16.61 24.63 -2.65
CA VAL A 77 -16.63 24.54 -4.10
C VAL A 77 -17.93 23.86 -4.55
N TYR A 78 -18.37 24.14 -5.79
CA TYR A 78 -19.50 23.43 -6.37
C TYR A 78 -19.04 22.14 -7.00
N ILE A 79 -19.65 21.01 -6.60
CA ILE A 79 -19.41 19.68 -7.16
C ILE A 79 -20.74 19.04 -7.60
N PRO A 80 -20.72 18.04 -8.50
CA PRO A 80 -21.93 17.30 -8.86
C PRO A 80 -22.64 16.76 -7.62
N GLU A 81 -23.95 16.96 -7.55
CA GLU A 81 -24.75 16.48 -6.42
C GLU A 81 -24.67 14.95 -6.27
N SER A 82 -24.63 14.23 -7.39
CA SER A 82 -24.43 12.79 -7.42
C SER A 82 -23.10 12.36 -6.79
N LEU A 83 -22.02 13.13 -6.96
CA LEU A 83 -20.74 12.85 -6.30
C LEU A 83 -20.86 13.00 -4.78
N ARG A 84 -21.44 14.11 -4.31
CA ARG A 84 -21.65 14.36 -2.89
C ARG A 84 -22.54 13.28 -2.24
N GLU A 85 -23.73 13.07 -2.79
CA GLU A 85 -24.67 12.08 -2.27
C GLU A 85 -24.14 10.66 -2.37
N GLY A 86 -23.45 10.33 -3.47
CA GLY A 86 -22.87 9.01 -3.68
C GLY A 86 -21.83 8.62 -2.64
N ILE A 87 -21.04 9.59 -2.14
CA ILE A 87 -20.09 9.36 -1.06
C ILE A 87 -20.81 9.23 0.29
N TYR A 88 -21.71 10.18 0.59
CA TYR A 88 -22.32 10.25 1.92
C TYR A 88 -23.47 9.26 2.13
N CYS A 89 -24.00 8.63 1.09
CA CYS A 89 -25.17 7.76 1.22
C CYS A 89 -24.92 6.58 2.20
N TYR A 90 -23.71 6.11 2.32
CA TYR A 90 -23.34 5.01 3.24
C TYR A 90 -22.17 5.36 4.19
N TYR A 91 -21.78 6.64 4.22
CA TYR A 91 -20.69 7.16 5.04
C TYR A 91 -20.85 6.82 6.51
N HIS A 92 -19.82 6.21 7.12
CA HIS A 92 -19.80 5.76 8.52
C HIS A 92 -20.99 4.89 8.95
N ASN A 93 -21.79 4.39 8.03
CA ASN A 93 -22.91 3.52 8.32
C ASN A 93 -22.70 2.13 7.72
N PRO A 94 -22.03 1.20 8.39
CA PRO A 94 -21.69 -0.11 7.83
C PRO A 94 -22.91 -0.99 7.54
N THR A 95 -24.10 -0.64 8.06
CA THR A 95 -25.34 -1.36 7.82
C THR A 95 -26.03 -0.94 6.54
N GLN A 96 -25.69 0.24 5.99
CA GLN A 96 -26.22 0.77 4.75
C GLN A 96 -25.35 0.28 3.58
N SER A 97 -25.94 -0.36 2.60
CA SER A 97 -25.28 -0.71 1.33
C SER A 97 -25.05 0.51 0.45
N ALA A 98 -24.28 0.33 -0.64
CA ALA A 98 -24.13 1.35 -1.67
C ALA A 98 -25.33 1.43 -2.64
N GLY A 99 -26.39 0.67 -2.42
CA GLY A 99 -27.64 0.75 -3.18
C GLY A 99 -28.36 2.09 -3.07
N CYS A 100 -27.97 2.93 -2.08
CA CYS A 100 -28.46 4.29 -1.95
C CYS A 100 -27.77 5.29 -2.91
N GLN A 101 -26.71 4.89 -3.62
CA GLN A 101 -26.02 5.81 -4.54
C GLN A 101 -26.95 6.26 -5.66
N PRO A 102 -26.98 7.57 -5.99
CA PRO A 102 -27.70 8.06 -7.16
C PRO A 102 -27.00 7.65 -8.46
N PHE A 103 -27.58 8.00 -9.60
CA PHE A 103 -26.93 7.78 -10.89
C PHE A 103 -25.60 8.54 -10.96
N MET A 104 -24.51 7.79 -11.12
CA MET A 104 -23.13 8.32 -11.15
C MET A 104 -22.49 8.17 -12.54
N ASP A 105 -23.30 7.86 -13.53
CA ASP A 105 -22.90 7.61 -14.92
C ASP A 105 -22.78 8.87 -15.79
N GLY A 106 -23.01 10.06 -15.21
CA GLY A 106 -23.00 11.34 -15.91
C GLY A 106 -24.35 11.78 -16.44
N THR A 107 -25.42 11.00 -16.20
CA THR A 107 -26.77 11.33 -16.66
C THR A 107 -27.59 12.14 -15.64
N ASP A 108 -27.01 12.45 -14.47
CA ASP A 108 -27.70 13.22 -13.43
C ASP A 108 -27.97 14.65 -13.90
N PRO A 109 -29.23 15.06 -14.09
CA PRO A 109 -29.56 16.39 -14.57
C PRO A 109 -29.54 17.47 -13.46
N ARG A 110 -29.26 17.09 -12.22
CA ARG A 110 -29.26 18.03 -11.09
C ARG A 110 -28.05 18.95 -11.17
N PRO A 111 -28.21 20.21 -10.71
CA PRO A 111 -27.12 21.17 -10.72
C PRO A 111 -26.01 20.79 -9.71
N ASP A 112 -24.83 21.32 -9.92
CA ASP A 112 -23.77 21.25 -8.93
C ASP A 112 -24.21 21.93 -7.62
N VAL A 113 -23.72 21.41 -6.50
CA VAL A 113 -24.10 21.85 -5.16
C VAL A 113 -22.87 22.29 -4.38
N PRO A 114 -23.03 23.25 -3.43
CA PRO A 114 -21.92 23.68 -2.61
C PRO A 114 -21.44 22.55 -1.70
N PHE A 115 -20.12 22.42 -1.61
CA PHE A 115 -19.43 21.41 -0.82
C PHE A 115 -18.35 22.10 0.04
N ALA A 116 -18.67 22.35 1.30
CA ALA A 116 -17.78 23.03 2.24
C ALA A 116 -16.95 22.03 3.07
N HIS A 117 -17.52 20.88 3.43
CA HIS A 117 -16.85 19.87 4.23
C HIS A 117 -15.76 19.18 3.39
N ASN A 118 -14.52 19.15 3.90
CA ASN A 118 -13.36 18.57 3.20
C ASN A 118 -13.22 19.01 1.73
N ASN A 119 -13.52 20.29 1.46
CA ASN A 119 -13.47 20.79 0.10
C ASN A 119 -12.01 20.90 -0.42
N PRO A 120 -11.81 20.79 -1.75
CA PRO A 120 -10.49 20.86 -2.37
C PRO A 120 -9.70 22.14 -2.10
N SER A 121 -10.38 23.27 -1.84
CA SER A 121 -9.73 24.56 -1.59
C SER A 121 -8.91 24.58 -0.29
N ARG A 122 -9.12 23.63 0.62
CA ARG A 122 -8.30 23.47 1.82
C ARG A 122 -6.86 23.06 1.52
N ASN A 123 -6.59 22.52 0.35
CA ASN A 123 -5.24 22.15 -0.08
C ASN A 123 -4.48 21.28 0.94
N LEU A 124 -5.10 20.26 1.51
CA LEU A 124 -4.53 19.44 2.57
C LEU A 124 -3.40 18.52 2.11
N TYR A 125 -3.35 18.22 0.81
CA TYR A 125 -2.39 17.29 0.19
C TYR A 125 -1.66 17.94 -0.98
N PRO A 126 -0.52 17.40 -1.42
CA PRO A 126 0.16 17.85 -2.63
C PRO A 126 -0.71 17.70 -3.88
N ASP A 127 -0.68 18.69 -4.77
CA ASP A 127 -1.56 18.74 -5.94
C ASP A 127 -1.25 17.70 -7.03
N GLY A 128 -0.03 17.15 -7.04
CA GLY A 128 0.44 16.32 -8.16
C GLY A 128 -0.33 15.02 -8.34
N TYR A 129 -0.79 14.38 -7.27
CA TYR A 129 -1.66 13.21 -7.35
C TYR A 129 -3.01 13.57 -8.01
N TYR A 130 -3.64 14.67 -7.59
CA TYR A 130 -4.93 15.11 -8.10
C TYR A 130 -4.82 15.58 -9.54
N ASN A 131 -3.79 16.35 -9.87
CA ASN A 131 -3.52 16.81 -11.23
C ASN A 131 -3.31 15.64 -12.20
N PHE A 132 -2.56 14.62 -11.79
CA PHE A 132 -2.40 13.42 -12.60
C PHE A 132 -3.70 12.63 -12.72
N SER A 133 -4.41 12.42 -11.63
CA SER A 133 -5.65 11.65 -11.60
C SER A 133 -6.79 12.33 -12.36
N SER A 134 -6.82 13.66 -12.40
CA SER A 134 -7.81 14.42 -13.16
C SER A 134 -7.72 14.21 -14.68
N LEU A 135 -6.55 13.80 -15.20
CA LEU A 135 -6.42 13.39 -16.62
C LEU A 135 -7.28 12.18 -16.99
N LEU A 136 -7.74 11.44 -15.97
CA LEU A 136 -8.61 10.27 -16.13
C LEU A 136 -10.10 10.62 -15.95
N LYS A 137 -10.42 11.91 -15.73
CA LYS A 137 -11.78 12.39 -15.56
C LYS A 137 -12.60 12.13 -16.83
N THR A 138 -13.79 11.61 -16.61
CA THR A 138 -14.83 11.42 -17.63
C THR A 138 -16.13 12.05 -17.12
N ASP A 139 -17.17 12.08 -17.95
CA ASP A 139 -18.50 12.54 -17.51
C ASP A 139 -19.09 11.61 -16.43
N SER A 140 -18.69 10.34 -16.41
CA SER A 140 -19.11 9.36 -15.40
C SER A 140 -18.18 9.38 -14.17
N ILE A 141 -18.75 9.59 -13.00
CA ILE A 141 -18.06 9.54 -11.72
C ILE A 141 -17.56 8.11 -11.44
N GLU A 142 -18.37 7.10 -11.75
CA GLU A 142 -18.01 5.69 -11.63
C GLU A 142 -16.79 5.34 -12.49
N ALA A 143 -16.84 5.71 -13.77
CA ALA A 143 -15.76 5.44 -14.71
C ALA A 143 -14.47 6.16 -14.29
N THR A 144 -14.57 7.41 -13.83
CA THR A 144 -13.44 8.19 -13.31
C THR A 144 -12.82 7.52 -12.09
N ALA A 145 -13.61 7.18 -11.07
CA ALA A 145 -13.12 6.53 -9.86
C ALA A 145 -12.45 5.19 -10.17
N LEU A 146 -13.04 4.39 -11.05
CA LEU A 146 -12.48 3.11 -11.47
C LEU A 146 -11.18 3.28 -12.29
N ALA A 147 -11.13 4.24 -13.20
CA ALA A 147 -9.91 4.55 -13.96
C ALA A 147 -8.75 4.92 -13.04
N VAL A 148 -8.99 5.77 -12.03
CA VAL A 148 -7.98 6.14 -11.02
C VAL A 148 -7.50 4.91 -10.25
N ARG A 149 -8.40 4.05 -9.78
CA ARG A 149 -8.05 2.79 -9.08
C ARG A 149 -7.18 1.87 -9.94
N LEU A 150 -7.57 1.67 -11.20
CA LEU A 150 -6.84 0.80 -12.13
C LEU A 150 -5.48 1.38 -12.51
N VAL A 151 -5.34 2.70 -12.65
CA VAL A 151 -4.06 3.34 -12.93
C VAL A 151 -3.15 3.30 -11.71
N ASN A 152 -3.65 3.53 -10.49
CA ASN A 152 -2.90 3.34 -9.25
C ASN A 152 -2.39 1.90 -9.12
N LEU A 153 -3.25 0.93 -9.42
CA LEU A 153 -2.88 -0.48 -9.49
C LEU A 153 -1.80 -0.73 -10.56
N ALA A 154 -1.94 -0.17 -11.75
CA ALA A 154 -0.96 -0.33 -12.84
C ALA A 154 0.42 0.25 -12.47
N ILE A 155 0.47 1.39 -11.77
CA ILE A 155 1.71 1.96 -11.23
C ILE A 155 2.36 0.99 -10.24
N PHE A 156 1.61 0.49 -9.28
CA PHE A 156 2.10 -0.51 -8.31
C PHE A 156 2.62 -1.76 -9.01
N LEU A 157 1.85 -2.37 -9.90
CA LEU A 157 2.22 -3.58 -10.63
C LEU A 157 3.44 -3.34 -11.51
N GLY A 158 3.49 -2.21 -12.21
CA GLY A 158 4.63 -1.82 -13.04
C GLY A 158 5.92 -1.74 -12.23
N MET A 159 5.90 -1.09 -11.07
CA MET A 159 7.05 -1.01 -10.17
C MET A 159 7.40 -2.37 -9.56
N ALA A 160 6.39 -3.13 -9.10
CA ALA A 160 6.61 -4.44 -8.47
C ALA A 160 7.24 -5.44 -9.43
N ILE A 161 6.74 -5.53 -10.65
CA ILE A 161 7.25 -6.43 -11.68
C ILE A 161 8.65 -5.97 -12.15
N SER A 162 8.83 -4.68 -12.42
CA SER A 162 10.13 -4.13 -12.83
C SER A 162 11.20 -4.42 -11.78
N LEU A 163 10.90 -4.17 -10.50
CA LEU A 163 11.83 -4.46 -9.41
C LEU A 163 12.15 -5.96 -9.31
N PHE A 164 11.16 -6.84 -9.44
CA PHE A 164 11.43 -8.27 -9.40
C PHE A 164 12.48 -8.70 -10.43
N PHE A 165 12.46 -8.14 -11.64
CA PHE A 165 13.45 -8.47 -12.68
C PHE A 165 14.78 -7.69 -12.55
N LEU A 166 14.74 -6.44 -12.09
CA LEU A 166 15.91 -5.59 -11.95
C LEU A 166 16.75 -5.90 -10.72
N LEU A 167 16.16 -6.35 -9.62
CA LEU A 167 16.87 -6.59 -8.37
C LEU A 167 17.90 -7.71 -8.48
N PRO A 168 19.06 -7.61 -7.77
CA PRO A 168 19.94 -8.74 -7.53
C PRO A 168 19.16 -9.93 -6.94
N GLN A 169 19.56 -11.16 -7.27
CA GLN A 169 18.81 -12.37 -6.89
C GLN A 169 18.49 -12.46 -5.39
N ARG A 170 19.46 -12.10 -4.53
CA ARG A 170 19.22 -12.12 -3.06
C ARG A 170 18.10 -11.15 -2.64
N LEU A 171 17.99 -9.98 -3.28
CA LEU A 171 16.97 -8.98 -2.96
C LEU A 171 15.59 -9.31 -3.55
N ARG A 172 15.51 -10.17 -4.57
CA ARG A 172 14.22 -10.65 -5.10
C ARG A 172 13.45 -11.46 -4.05
N THR A 173 14.14 -12.30 -3.29
CA THR A 173 13.52 -13.05 -2.19
C THR A 173 13.00 -12.10 -1.11
N THR A 174 13.79 -11.11 -0.72
CA THR A 174 13.39 -10.04 0.20
C THR A 174 12.15 -9.30 -0.30
N TRP A 175 12.14 -8.93 -1.58
CA TRP A 175 11.03 -8.24 -2.24
C TRP A 175 9.74 -9.05 -2.19
N VAL A 176 9.79 -10.33 -2.51
CA VAL A 176 8.62 -11.22 -2.47
C VAL A 176 8.10 -11.39 -1.04
N TRP A 177 8.98 -11.73 -0.09
CA TRP A 177 8.56 -11.97 1.29
C TRP A 177 8.00 -10.74 1.98
N MET A 178 8.54 -9.55 1.71
CA MET A 178 8.03 -8.30 2.26
C MET A 178 6.55 -8.11 1.92
N TRP A 179 6.18 -8.32 0.64
CA TRP A 179 4.79 -8.20 0.21
C TRP A 179 3.92 -9.35 0.71
N VAL A 180 4.43 -10.57 0.74
CA VAL A 180 3.70 -11.73 1.25
C VAL A 180 3.22 -11.53 2.69
N ILE A 181 4.07 -10.98 3.55
CA ILE A 181 3.77 -10.86 5.00
C ILE A 181 3.12 -9.54 5.40
N GLY A 182 3.16 -8.49 4.56
CA GLY A 182 2.72 -7.14 4.92
C GLY A 182 1.47 -6.63 4.18
N LEU A 183 0.94 -7.40 3.22
CA LEU A 183 -0.03 -6.86 2.27
C LEU A 183 -1.49 -6.97 2.73
N VAL A 184 -1.87 -8.08 3.36
CA VAL A 184 -3.28 -8.41 3.71
C VAL A 184 -3.62 -7.91 5.11
N PRO A 185 -4.78 -7.27 5.32
CA PRO A 185 -5.78 -6.85 4.31
C PRO A 185 -5.57 -5.41 3.81
N MET A 186 -4.92 -4.55 4.61
CA MET A 186 -4.86 -3.10 4.38
C MET A 186 -4.23 -2.72 3.04
N GLY A 187 -3.11 -3.34 2.69
CA GLY A 187 -2.43 -3.07 1.43
C GLY A 187 -3.24 -3.52 0.21
N MET A 188 -3.95 -4.65 0.31
CA MET A 188 -4.84 -5.13 -0.75
C MET A 188 -5.99 -4.17 -1.04
N PHE A 189 -6.49 -3.46 -0.02
CA PHE A 189 -7.57 -2.48 -0.15
C PHE A 189 -7.06 -1.11 -0.63
N ILE A 190 -6.00 -0.57 -0.02
CA ILE A 190 -5.55 0.81 -0.29
C ILE A 190 -4.81 0.95 -1.62
N ILE A 191 -4.00 -0.04 -2.02
CA ILE A 191 -3.22 0.07 -3.27
C ILE A 191 -4.12 0.27 -4.49
N PRO A 192 -5.18 -0.53 -4.74
CA PRO A 192 -6.09 -0.32 -5.84
C PRO A 192 -7.26 0.62 -5.47
N SER A 193 -7.03 1.70 -4.72
CA SER A 193 -8.04 2.69 -4.34
C SER A 193 -7.77 4.05 -4.98
N SER A 194 -8.71 4.98 -4.83
CA SER A 194 -8.60 6.39 -5.24
C SER A 194 -7.78 7.26 -4.26
N ASN A 195 -7.23 6.65 -3.21
CA ASN A 195 -6.50 7.36 -2.16
C ASN A 195 -5.01 7.56 -2.52
N PRO A 196 -4.42 8.76 -2.33
CA PRO A 196 -3.00 9.02 -2.58
C PRO A 196 -2.06 8.16 -1.71
N SER A 197 -2.55 7.55 -0.62
CA SER A 197 -1.78 6.57 0.16
C SER A 197 -1.35 5.37 -0.69
N SER A 198 -2.05 5.05 -1.79
CA SER A 198 -1.61 4.06 -2.80
C SER A 198 -0.21 4.38 -3.33
N TRP A 199 0.02 5.64 -3.73
CA TRP A 199 1.33 6.11 -4.19
C TRP A 199 2.35 6.12 -3.05
N GLY A 200 1.96 6.54 -1.84
CA GLY A 200 2.84 6.57 -0.68
C GLY A 200 3.39 5.19 -0.31
N ILE A 201 2.51 4.18 -0.24
CA ILE A 201 2.90 2.79 0.06
C ILE A 201 3.80 2.24 -1.06
N THR A 202 3.39 2.42 -2.30
CA THR A 202 4.14 1.97 -3.49
C THR A 202 5.51 2.61 -3.54
N ALA A 203 5.59 3.92 -3.32
CA ALA A 203 6.83 4.70 -3.38
C ALA A 203 7.83 4.28 -2.30
N VAL A 204 7.41 4.27 -1.04
CA VAL A 204 8.34 4.03 0.08
C VAL A 204 8.88 2.59 0.05
N ALA A 205 7.99 1.60 -0.14
CA ALA A 205 8.38 0.20 -0.21
C ALA A 205 9.29 -0.09 -1.42
N SER A 206 8.91 0.41 -2.61
CA SER A 206 9.70 0.22 -3.83
C SER A 206 11.00 1.01 -3.81
N GLY A 207 10.98 2.26 -3.32
CA GLY A 207 12.14 3.13 -3.25
C GLY A 207 13.23 2.58 -2.35
N TRP A 208 12.87 2.06 -1.17
CA TRP A 208 13.82 1.41 -0.25
C TRP A 208 14.62 0.30 -0.92
N ILE A 209 13.92 -0.66 -1.54
CA ILE A 209 14.59 -1.82 -2.14
C ILE A 209 15.28 -1.46 -3.47
N ALA A 210 14.74 -0.49 -4.22
CA ALA A 210 15.36 0.01 -5.44
C ALA A 210 16.71 0.68 -5.14
N LEU A 211 16.78 1.52 -4.09
CA LEU A 211 18.02 2.15 -3.66
C LEU A 211 19.03 1.11 -3.18
N LEU A 212 18.61 0.16 -2.35
CA LEU A 212 19.48 -0.92 -1.89
C LEU A 212 20.03 -1.73 -3.08
N GLY A 213 19.16 -2.12 -4.01
CA GLY A 213 19.55 -2.83 -5.23
C GLY A 213 20.44 -1.99 -6.14
N TYR A 214 20.20 -0.69 -6.26
CA TYR A 214 21.05 0.24 -7.01
C TYR A 214 22.47 0.29 -6.45
N LEU A 215 22.60 0.44 -5.14
CA LEU A 215 23.89 0.49 -4.46
C LEU A 215 24.71 -0.79 -4.66
N GLU A 216 24.06 -1.93 -4.80
CA GLU A 216 24.70 -3.24 -5.03
C GLU A 216 24.93 -3.60 -6.49
N SER A 217 24.32 -2.85 -7.42
CA SER A 217 24.38 -3.15 -8.85
C SER A 217 25.39 -2.28 -9.58
N ARG A 218 25.77 -2.69 -10.81
CA ARG A 218 26.63 -1.95 -11.74
C ARG A 218 26.03 -1.94 -13.14
N GLY A 219 26.49 -1.00 -13.97
CA GLY A 219 26.09 -0.88 -15.37
C GLY A 219 24.60 -0.56 -15.58
N PRO A 220 23.97 -0.98 -16.69
CA PRO A 220 22.60 -0.60 -17.04
C PRO A 220 21.56 -0.96 -15.99
N ARG A 221 21.77 -2.06 -15.26
CA ARG A 221 20.88 -2.47 -14.17
C ARG A 221 20.86 -1.44 -13.03
N ALA A 222 22.03 -0.90 -12.66
CA ALA A 222 22.10 0.15 -11.64
C ALA A 222 21.36 1.41 -12.12
N TRP A 223 21.54 1.84 -13.36
CA TRP A 223 20.81 2.99 -13.90
C TRP A 223 19.30 2.80 -13.86
N ALA A 224 18.81 1.62 -14.25
CA ALA A 224 17.37 1.30 -14.18
C ALA A 224 16.83 1.32 -12.75
N LEU A 225 17.57 0.75 -11.77
CA LEU A 225 17.19 0.80 -10.36
C LEU A 225 17.23 2.22 -9.79
N GLY A 226 18.22 3.03 -10.19
CA GLY A 226 18.28 4.46 -9.87
C GLY A 226 17.08 5.23 -10.40
N ALA A 227 16.64 4.95 -11.64
CA ALA A 227 15.45 5.54 -12.23
C ALA A 227 14.17 5.14 -11.48
N VAL A 228 14.03 3.86 -11.06
CA VAL A 228 12.90 3.42 -10.22
C VAL A 228 12.91 4.13 -8.86
N PHE A 229 14.08 4.36 -8.26
CA PHE A 229 14.18 5.12 -7.01
C PHE A 229 13.76 6.58 -7.19
N ILE A 230 14.17 7.23 -8.28
CA ILE A 230 13.74 8.61 -8.60
C ILE A 230 12.23 8.65 -8.82
N LEU A 231 11.66 7.70 -9.57
CA LEU A 231 10.21 7.58 -9.75
C LEU A 231 9.49 7.41 -8.40
N ALA A 232 10.03 6.60 -7.50
CA ALA A 232 9.52 6.48 -6.13
C ALA A 232 9.55 7.83 -5.39
N GLY A 233 10.62 8.62 -5.56
CA GLY A 233 10.72 9.98 -5.02
C GLY A 233 9.62 10.90 -5.57
N VAL A 234 9.36 10.87 -6.88
CA VAL A 234 8.29 11.64 -7.53
C VAL A 234 6.92 11.23 -6.98
N LEU A 235 6.64 9.93 -6.87
CA LEU A 235 5.37 9.44 -6.33
C LEU A 235 5.19 9.85 -4.87
N ALA A 236 6.21 9.69 -4.02
CA ALA A 236 6.17 10.09 -2.62
C ALA A 236 5.88 11.58 -2.45
N LEU A 237 6.59 12.41 -3.23
CA LEU A 237 6.47 13.88 -3.19
C LEU A 237 5.05 14.36 -3.57
N ASN A 238 4.40 13.66 -4.48
CA ASN A 238 3.07 14.02 -4.97
C ASN A 238 1.93 13.25 -4.27
N ALA A 239 2.25 12.28 -3.42
CA ALA A 239 1.25 11.55 -2.65
C ALA A 239 0.92 12.27 -1.34
N ARG A 240 1.93 12.36 -0.47
CA ARG A 240 1.78 12.80 0.91
C ARG A 240 3.12 13.29 1.45
N ILE A 241 3.09 14.28 2.33
CA ILE A 241 4.31 14.85 2.93
C ILE A 241 5.03 13.79 3.79
N ASP A 242 4.30 13.01 4.57
CA ASP A 242 4.86 11.92 5.38
C ASP A 242 5.55 10.84 4.53
N ALA A 243 5.06 10.54 3.33
CA ALA A 243 5.70 9.59 2.41
C ALA A 243 7.11 10.03 2.00
N VAL A 244 7.36 11.35 1.85
CA VAL A 244 8.70 11.89 1.57
C VAL A 244 9.64 11.64 2.75
N LEU A 245 9.18 11.91 3.97
CA LEU A 245 9.97 11.67 5.19
C LEU A 245 10.26 10.18 5.37
N TYR A 246 9.28 9.34 5.11
CA TYR A 246 9.44 7.88 5.18
C TYR A 246 10.41 7.35 4.14
N LEU A 247 10.37 7.86 2.91
CA LEU A 247 11.34 7.52 1.87
C LEU A 247 12.74 7.99 2.24
N GLY A 248 12.87 9.17 2.85
CA GLY A 248 14.14 9.68 3.38
C GLY A 248 14.74 8.73 4.43
N LEU A 249 13.96 8.34 5.44
CA LEU A 249 14.38 7.39 6.46
C LEU A 249 14.71 6.02 5.86
N ALA A 250 13.86 5.51 4.98
CA ALA A 250 14.07 4.26 4.26
C ALA A 250 15.39 4.29 3.46
N SER A 251 15.72 5.45 2.86
CA SER A 251 16.98 5.66 2.14
C SER A 251 18.19 5.59 3.05
N VAL A 252 18.12 6.20 4.23
CA VAL A 252 19.19 6.09 5.25
C VAL A 252 19.40 4.62 5.65
N VAL A 253 18.32 3.89 5.91
CA VAL A 253 18.39 2.46 6.26
C VAL A 253 18.94 1.63 5.09
N ALA A 254 18.55 1.92 3.83
CA ALA A 254 19.10 1.23 2.66
C ALA A 254 20.61 1.46 2.51
N VAL A 255 21.08 2.69 2.69
CA VAL A 255 22.53 3.03 2.68
C VAL A 255 23.27 2.32 3.82
N TRP A 256 22.68 2.28 5.01
CA TRP A 256 23.24 1.59 6.17
C TRP A 256 23.41 0.08 5.93
N LEU A 257 22.41 -0.55 5.37
CA LEU A 257 22.38 -1.99 5.08
C LEU A 257 23.24 -2.37 3.86
N SER A 258 23.45 -1.45 2.93
CA SER A 258 24.26 -1.69 1.73
C SER A 258 25.71 -2.07 2.09
N PRO A 259 26.36 -2.95 1.32
CA PRO A 259 27.80 -3.22 1.43
C PRO A 259 28.67 -2.06 0.89
N THR A 260 28.12 -1.20 0.04
CA THR A 260 28.84 -0.10 -0.65
C THR A 260 29.31 0.96 0.35
N ARG A 261 30.59 1.33 0.29
CA ARG A 261 31.21 2.29 1.24
C ARG A 261 32.21 3.23 0.52
N GLY A 262 32.62 4.28 1.24
CA GLY A 262 33.67 5.19 0.81
C GLY A 262 33.41 5.86 -0.53
N ARG A 263 34.42 5.93 -1.39
CA ARG A 263 34.35 6.60 -2.70
C ARG A 263 33.27 6.01 -3.62
N GLU A 264 33.05 4.70 -3.56
CA GLU A 264 31.99 4.06 -4.40
C GLU A 264 30.59 4.55 -3.98
N LEU A 265 30.34 4.71 -2.68
CA LEU A 265 29.10 5.28 -2.17
C LEU A 265 28.93 6.73 -2.65
N LEU A 266 29.97 7.56 -2.53
CA LEU A 266 29.93 8.95 -2.99
C LEU A 266 29.59 9.07 -4.49
N MET A 267 30.08 8.15 -5.32
CA MET A 267 29.74 8.11 -6.75
C MET A 267 28.29 7.65 -7.02
N LYS A 268 27.67 7.01 -6.06
CA LYS A 268 26.32 6.44 -6.19
C LYS A 268 25.22 7.21 -5.44
N ILE A 269 25.51 8.36 -4.83
CA ILE A 269 24.48 9.12 -4.09
C ILE A 269 23.65 10.05 -4.97
N TRP A 270 23.99 10.22 -6.26
CA TRP A 270 23.34 11.17 -7.16
C TRP A 270 21.80 10.97 -7.32
N PRO A 271 21.20 9.75 -7.31
CA PRO A 271 19.74 9.63 -7.35
C PRO A 271 19.08 10.23 -6.11
N GLY A 272 19.73 10.12 -4.94
CA GLY A 272 19.30 10.77 -3.70
C GLY A 272 19.31 12.29 -3.82
N PHE A 273 20.36 12.86 -4.43
CA PHE A 273 20.43 14.30 -4.67
C PHE A 273 19.34 14.78 -5.61
N ILE A 274 18.97 14.01 -6.64
CA ILE A 274 17.85 14.37 -7.52
C ILE A 274 16.55 14.41 -6.71
N VAL A 275 16.26 13.41 -5.89
CA VAL A 275 15.06 13.39 -5.05
C VAL A 275 15.05 14.58 -4.09
N ILE A 276 16.17 14.88 -3.42
CA ILE A 276 16.28 16.05 -2.54
C ILE A 276 16.06 17.35 -3.32
N ALA A 277 16.65 17.48 -4.51
CA ALA A 277 16.46 18.66 -5.36
C ALA A 277 14.98 18.84 -5.76
N LEU A 278 14.28 17.75 -6.11
CA LEU A 278 12.84 17.80 -6.40
C LEU A 278 12.03 18.26 -5.19
N VAL A 279 12.35 17.78 -3.98
CA VAL A 279 11.71 18.21 -2.72
C VAL A 279 11.95 19.71 -2.50
N VAL A 280 13.19 20.19 -2.64
CA VAL A 280 13.54 21.60 -2.47
C VAL A 280 12.82 22.47 -3.49
N ILE A 281 12.79 22.07 -4.76
CA ILE A 281 12.07 22.79 -5.82
C ILE A 281 10.58 22.89 -5.47
N GLN A 282 9.96 21.78 -5.04
CA GLN A 282 8.55 21.77 -4.65
C GLN A 282 8.26 22.73 -3.49
N LEU A 283 9.14 22.80 -2.49
CA LEU A 283 9.00 23.71 -1.35
C LEU A 283 9.19 25.18 -1.76
N ILE A 284 10.04 25.47 -2.75
CA ILE A 284 10.24 26.83 -3.27
C ILE A 284 9.04 27.25 -4.13
N VAL A 285 8.55 26.36 -4.99
CA VAL A 285 7.43 26.65 -5.91
C VAL A 285 6.10 26.78 -5.15
N ASN A 286 5.91 25.94 -4.14
CA ASN A 286 4.70 25.90 -3.30
C ASN A 286 5.06 26.09 -1.82
N PRO A 287 5.40 27.30 -1.37
CA PRO A 287 5.79 27.56 0.02
C PRO A 287 4.68 27.22 1.03
N ALA A 288 3.41 27.26 0.63
CA ALA A 288 2.30 26.76 1.41
C ALA A 288 2.45 25.27 1.83
N ASN A 289 3.20 24.47 1.08
CA ASN A 289 3.51 23.10 1.49
C ASN A 289 4.40 23.06 2.75
N LEU A 290 5.28 24.04 2.94
CA LEU A 290 6.09 24.13 4.15
C LEU A 290 5.23 24.55 5.36
N GLU A 291 4.33 25.50 5.16
CA GLU A 291 3.37 25.90 6.21
C GLU A 291 2.47 24.72 6.58
N ARG A 292 2.02 23.92 5.61
CA ARG A 292 1.25 22.68 5.86
C ARG A 292 2.05 21.63 6.61
N VAL A 293 3.35 21.47 6.32
CA VAL A 293 4.23 20.59 7.11
C VAL A 293 4.28 21.06 8.57
N VAL A 294 4.36 22.35 8.78
CA VAL A 294 4.46 22.94 10.13
C VAL A 294 3.09 23.02 10.81
N GLN A 295 2.03 23.35 10.08
CA GLN A 295 0.67 23.51 10.60
C GLN A 295 -0.10 22.18 10.65
N GLY A 296 0.08 21.30 9.67
CA GLY A 296 -0.55 19.95 9.68
C GLY A 296 -0.07 19.06 10.82
N ILE A 297 1.02 19.46 11.47
CA ILE A 297 1.52 18.82 12.70
C ILE A 297 0.79 19.40 13.95
N GLY A 298 0.04 20.51 13.86
CA GLY A 298 -0.44 21.22 15.05
C GLY A 298 -1.87 21.77 15.01
N GLN A 299 -2.63 21.60 13.93
CA GLN A 299 -4.00 22.11 13.91
C GLN A 299 -4.99 20.99 14.23
N ARG A 300 -5.60 21.11 15.42
CA ARG A 300 -6.86 20.46 15.74
C ARG A 300 -7.90 20.93 14.71
N SER A 301 -8.42 20.02 13.90
CA SER A 301 -9.57 20.33 13.05
C SER A 301 -10.77 20.56 13.98
N ASP A 302 -11.24 21.80 14.10
CA ASP A 302 -12.42 22.16 14.88
C ASP A 302 -13.73 21.56 14.32
N THR A 303 -13.61 20.67 13.31
CA THR A 303 -14.72 20.11 12.53
C THR A 303 -14.99 18.63 12.76
N ILE A 304 -14.36 17.97 13.74
CA ILE A 304 -14.83 16.63 14.15
C ILE A 304 -16.01 16.83 15.10
N SER A 305 -17.19 16.99 14.51
CA SER A 305 -18.44 17.18 15.23
C SER A 305 -18.98 15.90 15.89
N ASP A 306 -18.46 14.72 15.53
CA ASP A 306 -18.84 13.46 16.13
C ASP A 306 -17.61 12.69 16.58
N PRO A 307 -17.37 12.54 17.90
CA PRO A 307 -16.32 11.67 18.39
C PRO A 307 -16.61 10.24 17.90
N LEU A 308 -15.59 9.60 17.34
CA LEU A 308 -15.67 8.18 17.00
C LEU A 308 -16.19 7.41 18.22
N PRO A 309 -17.10 6.42 18.07
CA PRO A 309 -17.81 5.78 19.19
C PRO A 309 -16.92 5.20 20.31
N TRP A 310 -15.62 5.13 20.07
CA TRP A 310 -14.61 4.61 21.01
C TRP A 310 -13.59 5.66 21.50
N ALA A 311 -13.65 6.90 21.00
CA ALA A 311 -12.77 7.97 21.40
C ALA A 311 -13.44 8.80 22.50
N THR A 312 -13.19 8.47 23.74
CA THR A 312 -13.44 9.38 24.86
C THR A 312 -12.20 10.25 25.00
N SER A 313 -12.19 11.41 24.34
CA SER A 313 -11.13 12.40 24.55
C SER A 313 -11.15 12.85 26.01
N PRO A 314 -10.05 12.73 26.76
CA PRO A 314 -9.94 13.47 28.01
C PRO A 314 -10.05 14.96 27.68
N GLU A 315 -10.81 15.73 28.47
CA GLU A 315 -10.80 17.20 28.36
C GLU A 315 -9.35 17.67 28.41
N VAL A 316 -8.86 18.21 27.28
CA VAL A 316 -7.51 18.78 27.21
C VAL A 316 -7.51 20.01 28.09
N ALA A 317 -6.81 19.92 29.20
CA ALA A 317 -6.58 21.05 30.07
C ALA A 317 -5.90 22.18 29.29
N ASP A 318 -6.46 23.37 29.41
CA ASP A 318 -6.08 24.60 28.73
C ASP A 318 -4.57 24.85 28.79
N GLY A 319 -3.94 24.87 27.60
CA GLY A 319 -2.64 25.24 27.15
C GLY A 319 -1.52 25.53 28.15
N SER A 320 -0.43 24.87 27.99
CA SER A 320 0.98 25.18 28.22
C SER A 320 1.79 24.12 29.00
N ALA A 321 1.21 23.12 29.61
CA ALA A 321 1.97 22.00 30.18
C ALA A 321 1.92 20.79 29.25
N PHE A 322 3.07 20.13 29.07
CA PHE A 322 3.20 18.88 28.34
C PHE A 322 2.26 17.82 28.95
N ASP A 323 1.36 17.25 28.13
CA ASP A 323 0.38 16.27 28.60
C ASP A 323 1.00 14.88 28.75
N TRP A 324 1.40 14.54 29.96
CA TRP A 324 1.98 13.25 30.29
C TRP A 324 0.95 12.11 30.25
N ALA A 325 -0.32 12.37 30.49
CA ALA A 325 -1.37 11.36 30.45
C ALA A 325 -1.67 10.94 29.00
N LEU A 326 -1.73 11.92 28.09
CA LEU A 326 -1.85 11.68 26.65
C LEU A 326 -0.64 10.90 26.12
N LEU A 327 0.58 11.32 26.49
CA LEU A 327 1.81 10.60 26.10
C LEU A 327 1.74 9.15 26.55
N TRP A 328 1.43 8.92 27.81
CA TRP A 328 1.36 7.57 28.39
C TRP A 328 0.31 6.71 27.69
N ASN A 329 -0.87 7.24 27.46
CA ASN A 329 -1.95 6.54 26.78
C ASN A 329 -1.55 6.16 25.33
N ASN A 330 -1.05 7.13 24.56
CA ASN A 330 -0.62 6.90 23.18
C ASN A 330 0.56 5.95 23.08
N LEU A 331 1.52 6.01 24.00
CA LEU A 331 2.67 5.10 24.02
C LEU A 331 2.26 3.62 24.00
N TRP A 332 1.21 3.26 24.73
CA TRP A 332 0.71 1.89 24.80
C TRP A 332 -0.34 1.57 23.73
N SER A 333 -0.97 2.57 23.14
CA SER A 333 -1.99 2.40 22.13
C SER A 333 -1.44 2.24 20.70
N ILE A 334 -0.24 2.82 20.40
CA ILE A 334 0.39 2.74 19.08
C ILE A 334 0.55 1.31 18.54
N PRO A 335 0.92 0.27 19.32
CA PRO A 335 0.95 -1.10 18.82
C PRO A 335 -0.39 -1.57 18.26
N GLY A 336 -1.51 -1.03 18.72
CA GLY A 336 -2.84 -1.28 18.15
C GLY A 336 -2.96 -0.78 16.70
N LEU A 337 -2.32 0.35 16.36
CA LEU A 337 -2.27 0.83 14.97
C LEU A 337 -1.51 -0.14 14.05
N TRP A 338 -0.45 -0.80 14.57
CA TRP A 338 0.26 -1.82 13.80
C TRP A 338 -0.61 -3.04 13.56
N LEU A 339 -1.34 -3.49 14.59
CA LEU A 339 -2.32 -4.57 14.47
C LEU A 339 -3.41 -4.22 13.46
N GLY A 340 -3.79 -2.94 13.38
CA GLY A 340 -4.75 -2.43 12.41
C GLY A 340 -4.35 -2.71 10.95
N ILE A 341 -3.05 -2.67 10.62
CA ILE A 341 -2.55 -3.04 9.28
C ILE A 341 -2.94 -4.47 8.90
N PHE A 342 -3.00 -5.36 9.89
CA PHE A 342 -3.31 -6.78 9.77
C PHE A 342 -4.79 -7.12 10.03
N GLY A 343 -5.66 -6.11 10.10
CA GLY A 343 -7.10 -6.27 10.30
C GLY A 343 -7.54 -6.29 11.77
N GLY A 344 -6.71 -5.79 12.69
CA GLY A 344 -7.02 -5.71 14.12
C GLY A 344 -8.02 -4.59 14.43
N TYR A 345 -9.15 -4.96 15.02
CA TYR A 345 -10.17 -4.01 15.46
C TYR A 345 -9.66 -3.20 16.69
N PRO A 346 -10.03 -1.91 16.87
CA PRO A 346 -10.92 -1.13 15.99
C PRO A 346 -10.23 -0.52 14.77
N TRP A 347 -8.95 -0.31 14.77
CA TRP A 347 -8.24 0.49 13.76
C TRP A 347 -7.97 -0.24 12.43
N GLY A 348 -8.15 -1.56 12.36
CA GLY A 348 -7.97 -2.37 11.15
C GLY A 348 -9.23 -2.53 10.31
N SER A 349 -10.23 -1.71 10.54
CA SER A 349 -11.42 -1.64 9.68
C SER A 349 -11.06 -1.02 8.33
N LEU A 350 -11.67 -1.55 7.26
CA LEU A 350 -11.55 -1.00 5.91
C LEU A 350 -12.63 0.06 5.66
N GLY A 351 -12.70 0.57 4.43
CA GLY A 351 -13.65 1.62 4.10
C GLY A 351 -13.42 2.89 4.92
N TRP A 352 -14.48 3.45 5.43
CA TRP A 352 -14.48 4.62 6.32
C TRP A 352 -14.15 4.25 7.78
N LEU A 353 -13.28 3.29 8.00
CA LEU A 353 -12.98 2.65 9.30
C LEU A 353 -14.22 1.96 9.90
N ASP A 354 -15.19 1.66 9.09
CA ASP A 354 -16.49 1.10 9.44
C ASP A 354 -16.64 -0.38 9.06
N THR A 355 -15.75 -0.91 8.24
CA THR A 355 -15.78 -2.29 7.75
C THR A 355 -14.85 -3.16 8.58
N ALA A 356 -15.30 -3.56 9.77
CA ALA A 356 -14.51 -4.39 10.67
C ALA A 356 -14.19 -5.77 10.09
N MET A 357 -12.92 -6.16 10.17
CA MET A 357 -12.48 -7.48 9.70
C MET A 357 -12.79 -8.56 10.75
N PRO A 358 -13.26 -9.76 10.33
CA PRO A 358 -13.36 -10.91 11.23
C PRO A 358 -12.01 -11.24 11.87
N GLN A 359 -12.01 -11.63 13.15
CA GLN A 359 -10.79 -11.84 13.94
C GLN A 359 -9.85 -12.90 13.35
N VAL A 360 -10.37 -13.85 12.59
CA VAL A 360 -9.55 -14.85 11.89
C VAL A 360 -8.59 -14.21 10.88
N VAL A 361 -8.90 -13.04 10.34
CA VAL A 361 -8.00 -12.27 9.47
C VAL A 361 -6.78 -11.82 10.25
N LEU A 362 -6.98 -11.15 11.39
CA LEU A 362 -5.89 -10.74 12.28
C LEU A 362 -5.05 -11.93 12.72
N VAL A 363 -5.67 -12.99 13.22
CA VAL A 363 -4.97 -14.18 13.72
C VAL A 363 -4.11 -14.80 12.61
N GLY A 364 -4.68 -14.97 11.41
CA GLY A 364 -3.97 -15.57 10.28
C GLY A 364 -2.79 -14.73 9.81
N THR A 365 -3.01 -13.43 9.57
CA THR A 365 -1.98 -12.52 9.07
C THR A 365 -0.88 -12.27 10.09
N MET A 366 -1.23 -12.04 11.37
CA MET A 366 -0.26 -11.82 12.44
C MET A 366 0.56 -13.06 12.75
N THR A 367 -0.04 -14.26 12.78
CA THR A 367 0.71 -15.51 12.99
C THR A 367 1.75 -15.70 11.89
N VAL A 368 1.41 -15.39 10.63
CA VAL A 368 2.36 -15.47 9.53
C VAL A 368 3.44 -14.41 9.67
N ALA A 369 3.07 -13.14 9.88
CA ALA A 369 4.03 -12.03 9.98
C ALA A 369 5.02 -12.25 11.14
N LEU A 370 4.53 -12.60 12.34
CA LEU A 370 5.37 -12.86 13.50
C LEU A 370 6.20 -14.14 13.34
N GLY A 371 5.61 -15.21 12.79
CA GLY A 371 6.31 -16.47 12.54
C GLY A 371 7.47 -16.31 11.57
N VAL A 372 7.25 -15.62 10.45
CA VAL A 372 8.32 -15.32 9.48
C VAL A 372 9.35 -14.38 10.08
N THR A 373 8.92 -13.36 10.85
CA THR A 373 9.82 -12.45 11.58
C THR A 373 10.73 -13.21 12.53
N PHE A 374 10.18 -14.11 13.35
CA PHE A 374 10.93 -14.92 14.29
C PHE A 374 12.02 -15.76 13.59
N LEU A 375 11.66 -16.38 12.46
CA LEU A 375 12.61 -17.16 11.66
C LEU A 375 13.71 -16.28 11.03
N ALA A 376 13.33 -15.11 10.52
CA ALA A 376 14.24 -14.21 9.79
C ALA A 376 15.21 -13.44 10.71
N VAL A 377 14.79 -13.12 11.94
CA VAL A 377 15.65 -12.40 12.91
C VAL A 377 16.75 -13.30 13.46
N ARG A 378 16.58 -14.62 13.46
CA ARG A 378 17.59 -15.57 13.94
C ARG A 378 18.95 -15.43 13.25
N SER A 379 18.99 -14.98 12.01
CA SER A 379 20.21 -14.74 11.21
C SER A 379 20.60 -13.27 11.11
N ALA A 380 20.10 -12.40 12.02
CA ALA A 380 20.39 -10.98 11.97
C ALA A 380 21.81 -10.68 12.42
N ASP A 381 22.57 -9.99 11.56
CA ASP A 381 23.85 -9.39 11.93
C ASP A 381 23.65 -8.03 12.64
N LYS A 382 24.74 -7.46 13.16
CA LYS A 382 24.69 -6.16 13.87
C LYS A 382 24.12 -5.02 13.01
N LYS A 383 24.40 -5.00 11.70
CA LYS A 383 23.87 -3.96 10.80
C LYS A 383 22.36 -4.07 10.63
N LYS A 384 21.87 -5.28 10.39
CA LYS A 384 20.45 -5.57 10.28
C LYS A 384 19.74 -5.24 11.60
N LEU A 385 20.33 -5.61 12.75
CA LEU A 385 19.75 -5.29 14.06
C LEU A 385 19.61 -3.78 14.28
N VAL A 386 20.62 -2.98 13.94
CA VAL A 386 20.52 -1.52 14.00
C VAL A 386 19.43 -1.00 13.07
N GLY A 387 19.36 -1.49 11.83
CA GLY A 387 18.27 -1.13 10.89
C GLY A 387 16.88 -1.46 11.44
N LEU A 388 16.72 -2.62 12.08
CA LEU A 388 15.46 -3.02 12.72
C LEU A 388 15.10 -2.11 13.89
N ILE A 389 16.05 -1.76 14.75
CA ILE A 389 15.84 -0.84 15.88
C ILE A 389 15.41 0.54 15.37
N VAL A 390 16.09 1.07 14.33
CA VAL A 390 15.75 2.36 13.73
C VAL A 390 14.34 2.33 13.16
N MET A 391 13.97 1.29 12.40
CA MET A 391 12.63 1.18 11.82
C MET A 391 11.54 0.97 12.86
N LEU A 392 11.80 0.12 13.87
CA LEU A 392 10.86 -0.09 14.98
C LEU A 392 10.68 1.19 15.80
N GLY A 393 11.77 1.91 16.04
CA GLY A 393 11.73 3.23 16.69
C GLY A 393 10.90 4.23 15.87
N ALA A 394 11.07 4.26 14.56
CA ALA A 394 10.33 5.17 13.69
C ALA A 394 8.82 4.92 13.70
N ILE A 395 8.38 3.65 13.55
CA ILE A 395 6.94 3.33 13.56
C ILE A 395 6.29 3.52 14.94
N TRP A 396 7.08 3.76 15.96
CA TRP A 396 6.60 4.09 17.32
C TRP A 396 6.67 5.60 17.59
N VAL A 397 7.85 6.19 17.41
CA VAL A 397 8.13 7.57 17.79
C VAL A 397 7.42 8.58 16.90
N MET A 398 7.32 8.32 15.57
CA MET A 398 6.68 9.27 14.66
C MET A 398 5.19 9.47 14.96
N PRO A 399 4.35 8.40 15.05
CA PRO A 399 2.96 8.60 15.42
C PRO A 399 2.81 9.18 16.83
N LEU A 400 3.63 8.75 17.80
CA LEU A 400 3.60 9.30 19.16
C LEU A 400 3.85 10.80 19.17
N TYR A 401 4.83 11.26 18.40
CA TYR A 401 5.17 12.68 18.28
C TYR A 401 4.01 13.48 17.66
N LEU A 402 3.41 12.98 16.56
CA LEU A 402 2.30 13.66 15.89
C LEU A 402 1.05 13.73 16.79
N LEU A 403 0.71 12.64 17.45
CA LEU A 403 -0.42 12.58 18.38
C LEU A 403 -0.22 13.50 19.57
N GLN A 404 1.00 13.58 20.11
CA GLN A 404 1.31 14.46 21.23
C GLN A 404 1.23 15.94 20.85
N LEU A 405 1.73 16.31 19.65
CA LEU A 405 1.63 17.69 19.17
C LEU A 405 0.20 18.14 18.89
N GLY A 406 -0.60 17.25 18.30
CA GLY A 406 -1.99 17.54 17.95
C GLY A 406 -2.97 17.41 19.13
N GLY A 407 -2.55 16.85 20.26
CA GLY A 407 -3.45 16.57 21.39
C GLY A 407 -4.43 15.43 21.11
N PHE A 408 -4.09 14.48 20.19
CA PHE A 408 -4.98 13.42 19.74
C PHE A 408 -4.67 12.07 20.38
N LEU A 409 -5.70 11.23 20.48
CA LEU A 409 -5.53 9.82 20.82
C LEU A 409 -5.17 8.98 19.59
N ALA A 410 -4.49 7.86 19.84
CA ALA A 410 -4.18 6.92 18.77
C ALA A 410 -5.46 6.43 18.07
N GLY A 411 -5.47 6.49 16.73
CA GLY A 411 -6.61 6.11 15.91
C GLY A 411 -7.55 7.25 15.51
N GLU A 412 -7.40 8.43 16.09
CA GLU A 412 -8.14 9.64 15.66
C GLU A 412 -7.53 10.18 14.36
N GLU A 413 -6.41 10.87 14.42
CA GLU A 413 -5.76 11.48 13.24
C GLU A 413 -4.70 10.57 12.61
N VAL A 414 -3.99 9.76 13.41
CA VAL A 414 -3.01 8.81 12.91
C VAL A 414 -3.62 7.44 12.78
N GLN A 415 -3.76 6.98 11.55
CA GLN A 415 -4.41 5.72 11.18
C GLN A 415 -3.40 4.68 10.68
N PRO A 416 -3.73 3.36 10.75
CA PRO A 416 -2.83 2.28 10.32
C PRO A 416 -2.29 2.44 8.90
N ARG A 417 -3.10 2.93 7.95
CA ARG A 417 -2.68 3.14 6.55
C ARG A 417 -1.51 4.11 6.41
N TYR A 418 -1.36 5.08 7.34
CA TYR A 418 -0.25 6.03 7.32
C TYR A 418 1.06 5.39 7.76
N LEU A 419 1.00 4.34 8.58
CA LEU A 419 2.16 3.60 9.05
C LEU A 419 2.55 2.45 8.12
N LEU A 420 1.65 2.01 7.23
CA LEU A 420 1.90 0.89 6.33
C LEU A 420 3.18 1.06 5.47
N PRO A 421 3.51 2.24 4.91
CA PRO A 421 4.76 2.43 4.17
C PRO A 421 6.00 2.11 5.01
N LEU A 422 6.07 2.59 6.26
CA LEU A 422 7.16 2.28 7.20
C LEU A 422 7.17 0.81 7.62
N MET A 423 5.98 0.24 7.85
CA MET A 423 5.83 -1.19 8.18
C MET A 423 6.40 -2.06 7.05
N MET A 424 6.15 -1.72 5.79
CA MET A 424 6.72 -2.45 4.66
C MET A 424 8.26 -2.42 4.67
N VAL A 425 8.87 -1.29 4.96
CA VAL A 425 10.34 -1.18 5.09
C VAL A 425 10.86 -1.99 6.29
N LEU A 426 10.16 -1.94 7.42
CA LEU A 426 10.49 -2.77 8.59
C LEU A 426 10.44 -4.27 8.23
N LEU A 427 9.33 -4.73 7.65
CA LEU A 427 9.17 -6.13 7.23
C LEU A 427 10.20 -6.52 6.17
N GLY A 428 10.49 -5.64 5.20
CA GLY A 428 11.56 -5.83 4.24
C GLY A 428 12.93 -5.98 4.90
N THR A 429 13.23 -5.16 5.90
CA THR A 429 14.47 -5.26 6.69
C THR A 429 14.51 -6.56 7.50
N VAL A 430 13.39 -7.00 8.06
CA VAL A 430 13.25 -8.29 8.76
C VAL A 430 13.61 -9.46 7.84
N VAL A 431 13.06 -9.48 6.63
CA VAL A 431 13.25 -10.61 5.69
C VAL A 431 14.50 -10.47 4.81
N LEU A 432 15.29 -9.41 4.99
CA LEU A 432 16.56 -9.25 4.28
C LEU A 432 17.57 -10.30 4.76
N THR A 433 18.11 -11.10 3.82
CA THR A 433 19.19 -12.04 4.07
C THR A 433 20.47 -11.60 3.37
N ASN A 434 21.64 -11.86 3.97
CA ASN A 434 22.92 -11.45 3.40
C ASN A 434 23.35 -12.35 2.23
N ASP A 435 23.02 -13.61 2.29
CA ASP A 435 23.41 -14.67 1.36
C ASP A 435 22.29 -15.14 0.44
N GLY A 436 21.05 -14.65 0.65
CA GLY A 436 19.86 -15.09 -0.07
C GLY A 436 19.34 -16.46 0.38
N SER A 437 19.77 -16.94 1.56
CA SER A 437 19.27 -18.18 2.15
C SER A 437 17.74 -18.14 2.35
N PRO A 438 17.06 -19.29 2.25
CA PRO A 438 15.61 -19.35 2.41
C PRO A 438 15.22 -19.04 3.86
N ILE A 439 14.29 -18.11 4.05
CA ILE A 439 13.73 -17.77 5.38
C ILE A 439 12.90 -18.93 5.92
N VAL A 440 12.11 -19.55 5.04
CA VAL A 440 11.28 -20.70 5.34
C VAL A 440 11.59 -21.80 4.32
N SER A 441 12.16 -22.90 4.78
CA SER A 441 12.52 -24.05 3.94
C SER A 441 11.58 -25.25 4.12
N ASP A 442 10.91 -25.32 5.26
CA ASP A 442 10.00 -26.41 5.60
C ASP A 442 8.68 -26.30 4.83
N ARG A 443 8.31 -27.40 4.13
CA ARG A 443 7.09 -27.45 3.30
C ARG A 443 5.82 -27.30 4.12
N GLY A 444 5.76 -27.83 5.33
CA GLY A 444 4.59 -27.72 6.20
C GLY A 444 4.34 -26.27 6.58
N ARG A 445 5.40 -25.52 6.90
CA ARG A 445 5.30 -24.07 7.19
C ARG A 445 4.86 -23.28 5.97
N LEU A 446 5.36 -23.61 4.78
CA LEU A 446 4.92 -22.95 3.53
C LEU A 446 3.44 -23.22 3.24
N TRP A 447 2.94 -24.43 3.46
CA TRP A 447 1.52 -24.75 3.34
C TRP A 447 0.67 -24.01 4.37
N PHE A 448 1.15 -23.87 5.60
CA PHE A 448 0.48 -23.09 6.64
C PHE A 448 0.38 -21.61 6.23
N ILE A 449 1.48 -21.01 5.74
CA ILE A 449 1.50 -19.60 5.27
C ILE A 449 0.53 -19.41 4.10
N LEU A 450 0.56 -20.33 3.13
CA LEU A 450 -0.36 -20.32 1.99
C LEU A 450 -1.82 -20.35 2.45
N ALA A 451 -2.17 -21.30 3.31
CA ALA A 451 -3.55 -21.46 3.79
C ALA A 451 -4.00 -20.25 4.61
N ALA A 452 -3.20 -19.82 5.59
CA ALA A 452 -3.55 -18.71 6.47
C ALA A 452 -3.79 -17.40 5.71
N LEU A 453 -2.88 -17.03 4.80
CA LEU A 453 -3.01 -15.79 4.03
C LEU A 453 -4.09 -15.88 2.95
N THR A 454 -4.29 -17.04 2.31
CA THR A 454 -5.37 -17.21 1.33
C THR A 454 -6.73 -17.10 2.00
N ILE A 455 -6.92 -17.73 3.15
CA ILE A 455 -8.15 -17.62 3.93
C ILE A 455 -8.35 -16.18 4.41
N ALA A 456 -7.32 -15.54 4.95
CA ALA A 456 -7.40 -14.16 5.41
C ALA A 456 -7.78 -13.20 4.28
N ASN A 457 -7.16 -13.32 3.09
CA ASN A 457 -7.52 -12.51 1.93
C ASN A 457 -8.94 -12.80 1.43
N ALA A 458 -9.33 -14.07 1.34
CA ALA A 458 -10.67 -14.44 0.89
C ALA A 458 -11.77 -13.90 1.80
N ILE A 459 -11.58 -13.98 3.12
CA ILE A 459 -12.52 -13.44 4.10
C ILE A 459 -12.55 -11.91 4.05
N SER A 460 -11.38 -11.25 3.94
CA SER A 460 -11.31 -9.80 3.85
C SER A 460 -11.99 -9.27 2.59
N LEU A 461 -11.74 -9.89 1.44
CA LEU A 461 -12.38 -9.52 0.16
C LEU A 461 -13.89 -9.74 0.21
N HIS A 462 -14.34 -10.86 0.79
CA HIS A 462 -15.76 -11.16 0.98
C HIS A 462 -16.44 -10.12 1.87
N THR A 463 -15.82 -9.80 3.02
CA THR A 463 -16.35 -8.80 3.95
C THR A 463 -16.42 -7.42 3.31
N ASN A 464 -15.39 -7.04 2.56
CA ASN A 464 -15.37 -5.76 1.85
C ASN A 464 -16.44 -5.67 0.75
N ILE A 465 -16.61 -6.70 -0.08
CA ILE A 465 -17.67 -6.73 -1.09
C ILE A 465 -19.05 -6.65 -0.42
N ARG A 466 -19.27 -7.45 0.63
CA ARG A 466 -20.54 -7.47 1.37
C ARG A 466 -20.92 -6.09 1.90
N ARG A 467 -19.94 -5.35 2.42
CA ARG A 467 -20.16 -3.99 2.93
C ARG A 467 -20.92 -3.11 1.95
N TYR A 468 -20.61 -3.22 0.67
CA TYR A 468 -21.21 -2.38 -0.37
C TYR A 468 -22.41 -3.01 -1.06
N THR A 469 -22.46 -4.34 -1.16
CA THR A 469 -23.55 -5.03 -1.86
C THR A 469 -24.84 -5.12 -1.03
N THR A 470 -24.72 -5.31 0.29
CA THR A 470 -25.88 -5.58 1.16
C THR A 470 -25.81 -4.87 2.51
N GLY A 471 -24.66 -4.24 2.86
CA GLY A 471 -24.34 -3.88 4.23
C GLY A 471 -23.92 -5.09 5.07
N ILE A 472 -23.26 -4.83 6.22
CA ILE A 472 -22.66 -5.89 7.06
C ILE A 472 -23.67 -6.67 7.90
N THR A 473 -24.91 -6.22 8.01
CA THR A 473 -25.98 -6.87 8.79
C THR A 473 -26.45 -8.17 8.18
N ILE A 474 -26.38 -8.28 6.85
CA ILE A 474 -26.77 -9.51 6.16
C ILE A 474 -25.61 -10.49 6.19
N GLN A 475 -25.82 -11.61 6.85
CA GLN A 475 -24.84 -12.67 6.97
C GLN A 475 -25.11 -13.77 5.93
N GLY A 476 -24.05 -14.44 5.53
CA GLY A 476 -24.13 -15.58 4.61
C GLY A 476 -22.99 -15.57 3.59
N PHE A 477 -22.86 -16.67 2.88
CA PHE A 477 -21.78 -16.87 1.90
C PHE A 477 -22.10 -16.20 0.55
N ASN A 478 -23.40 -16.19 0.17
CA ASN A 478 -23.86 -15.63 -1.09
C ASN A 478 -23.85 -14.09 -1.04
N LEU A 479 -23.16 -13.46 -1.98
CA LEU A 479 -23.07 -12.01 -2.13
C LEU A 479 -24.05 -11.48 -3.20
N ASP A 480 -24.72 -12.37 -3.94
CA ASP A 480 -25.62 -12.02 -5.03
C ASP A 480 -27.08 -11.90 -4.59
N SER A 481 -27.43 -12.30 -3.35
CA SER A 481 -28.81 -12.28 -2.89
C SER A 481 -28.91 -12.08 -1.36
N PRO A 482 -29.62 -11.03 -0.91
CA PRO A 482 -30.08 -9.90 -1.71
C PRO A 482 -28.88 -9.07 -2.20
N ARG A 483 -28.99 -8.47 -3.39
CA ARG A 483 -27.96 -7.60 -3.96
C ARG A 483 -28.58 -6.22 -4.20
N GLU A 484 -28.18 -5.23 -3.42
CA GLU A 484 -28.66 -3.85 -3.50
C GLU A 484 -27.77 -2.97 -4.37
N TRP A 485 -26.48 -3.31 -4.46
CA TRP A 485 -25.51 -2.59 -5.28
C TRP A 485 -24.59 -3.55 -6.02
N TRP A 486 -24.27 -3.22 -7.26
CA TRP A 486 -23.18 -3.79 -8.06
C TRP A 486 -22.87 -2.88 -9.25
N TRP A 487 -21.74 -3.09 -9.87
CA TRP A 487 -21.33 -2.35 -11.05
C TRP A 487 -22.27 -2.60 -12.23
N PRO A 488 -22.87 -1.54 -12.85
CA PRO A 488 -23.88 -1.72 -13.91
C PRO A 488 -23.31 -2.22 -15.23
N PHE A 489 -22.00 -2.07 -15.46
CA PHE A 489 -21.34 -2.49 -16.70
C PHE A 489 -20.96 -3.99 -16.72
N PHE A 490 -21.04 -4.70 -15.59
CA PHE A 490 -20.83 -6.14 -15.60
C PHE A 490 -22.06 -6.88 -16.15
N PRO A 491 -21.87 -8.00 -16.90
CA PRO A 491 -22.97 -8.88 -17.27
C PRO A 491 -23.74 -9.37 -16.03
N GLU A 492 -25.04 -9.64 -16.16
CA GLU A 492 -25.88 -10.09 -15.04
C GLU A 492 -25.32 -11.32 -14.33
N ASP A 493 -24.73 -12.25 -15.10
CA ASP A 493 -24.10 -13.48 -14.58
C ASP A 493 -22.77 -13.23 -13.87
N PHE A 494 -22.17 -12.05 -14.03
CA PHE A 494 -20.93 -11.68 -13.36
C PHE A 494 -21.22 -10.92 -12.06
N GLY A 495 -21.65 -11.67 -11.06
CA GLY A 495 -22.00 -11.12 -9.76
C GLY A 495 -20.80 -10.98 -8.80
N PRO A 496 -21.03 -10.35 -7.63
CA PRO A 496 -20.02 -10.14 -6.60
C PRO A 496 -19.45 -11.46 -6.03
N THR A 497 -20.22 -12.53 -5.94
CA THR A 497 -19.73 -13.85 -5.49
C THR A 497 -18.71 -14.43 -6.48
N LEU A 498 -18.92 -14.26 -7.78
CA LEU A 498 -17.98 -14.72 -8.79
C LEU A 498 -16.67 -13.91 -8.74
N LEU A 499 -16.75 -12.58 -8.61
CA LEU A 499 -15.57 -11.72 -8.42
C LEU A 499 -14.76 -12.15 -7.18
N TRP A 500 -15.44 -12.37 -6.06
CA TRP A 500 -14.82 -12.85 -4.84
C TRP A 500 -14.09 -14.19 -5.02
N ALA A 501 -14.75 -15.15 -5.67
CA ALA A 501 -14.17 -16.47 -5.91
C ALA A 501 -12.93 -16.39 -6.82
N ILE A 502 -13.01 -15.66 -7.93
CA ILE A 502 -11.90 -15.45 -8.86
C ILE A 502 -10.73 -14.75 -8.17
N GLY A 503 -10.98 -13.66 -7.42
CA GLY A 503 -9.94 -12.92 -6.71
C GLY A 503 -9.25 -13.75 -5.63
N SER A 504 -10.02 -14.54 -4.87
CA SER A 504 -9.50 -15.41 -3.82
C SER A 504 -8.66 -16.57 -4.39
N LEU A 505 -9.12 -17.20 -5.46
CA LEU A 505 -8.38 -18.27 -6.15
C LEU A 505 -7.10 -17.73 -6.82
N ALA A 506 -7.18 -16.54 -7.42
CA ALA A 506 -6.02 -15.88 -8.02
C ALA A 506 -4.96 -15.54 -6.96
N PHE A 507 -5.36 -15.01 -5.81
CA PHE A 507 -4.44 -14.75 -4.70
C PHE A 507 -3.78 -16.03 -4.18
N GLY A 508 -4.57 -17.06 -3.91
CA GLY A 508 -4.04 -18.36 -3.45
C GLY A 508 -3.10 -19.00 -4.49
N GLY A 509 -3.47 -18.95 -5.77
CA GLY A 509 -2.64 -19.45 -6.87
C GLY A 509 -1.33 -18.67 -7.03
N LEU A 510 -1.39 -17.33 -6.92
CA LEU A 510 -0.20 -16.47 -6.91
C LEU A 510 0.74 -16.83 -5.75
N LEU A 511 0.19 -16.90 -4.55
CA LEU A 511 0.96 -17.19 -3.35
C LEU A 511 1.59 -18.59 -3.41
N TRP A 512 0.85 -19.60 -3.89
CA TRP A 512 1.39 -20.92 -4.14
C TRP A 512 2.56 -20.87 -5.12
N LEU A 513 2.40 -20.16 -6.23
CA LEU A 513 3.43 -20.04 -7.26
C LEU A 513 4.69 -19.32 -6.74
N LEU A 514 4.52 -18.27 -5.94
CA LEU A 514 5.63 -17.54 -5.31
C LEU A 514 6.38 -18.44 -4.32
N LEU A 515 5.68 -19.09 -3.41
CA LEU A 515 6.27 -19.86 -2.32
C LEU A 515 6.89 -21.19 -2.77
N PHE A 516 6.28 -21.88 -3.74
CA PHE A 516 6.68 -23.23 -4.12
C PHE A 516 7.44 -23.33 -5.45
N ARG A 517 7.49 -22.25 -6.24
CA ARG A 517 8.19 -22.23 -7.52
C ARG A 517 9.21 -21.09 -7.63
N VAL A 518 8.79 -19.86 -7.39
CA VAL A 518 9.62 -18.66 -7.64
C VAL A 518 10.72 -18.55 -6.60
N VAL A 519 10.39 -18.50 -5.30
CA VAL A 519 11.38 -18.38 -4.22
C VAL A 519 12.39 -19.53 -4.23
N PRO A 520 11.96 -20.81 -4.32
CA PRO A 520 12.92 -21.93 -4.38
C PRO A 520 13.86 -21.84 -5.59
N SER A 521 13.37 -21.46 -6.77
CA SER A 521 14.22 -21.35 -7.96
C SER A 521 15.29 -20.26 -7.84
N ILE A 522 14.98 -19.16 -7.14
CA ILE A 522 15.95 -18.09 -6.86
C ILE A 522 17.03 -18.61 -5.90
N THR A 523 16.64 -19.31 -4.85
CA THR A 523 17.55 -19.83 -3.83
C THR A 523 18.51 -20.89 -4.42
N GLU A 524 17.97 -21.86 -5.16
CA GLU A 524 18.78 -22.88 -5.85
C GLU A 524 19.84 -22.24 -6.78
N SER A 525 19.45 -21.22 -7.53
CA SER A 525 20.37 -20.51 -8.43
C SER A 525 21.47 -19.75 -7.69
N LEU A 526 21.23 -19.28 -6.47
CA LEU A 526 22.23 -18.64 -5.62
C LEU A 526 23.21 -19.65 -5.03
N GLU A 527 22.74 -20.81 -4.56
CA GLU A 527 23.58 -21.89 -4.04
C GLU A 527 24.57 -22.40 -5.08
N ILE A 528 24.11 -22.66 -6.32
CA ILE A 528 24.97 -23.10 -7.43
C ILE A 528 26.05 -22.04 -7.71
N LYS A 529 25.70 -20.76 -7.70
CA LYS A 529 26.64 -19.66 -7.97
C LYS A 529 27.68 -19.50 -6.87
N ASN A 530 27.32 -19.77 -5.61
CA ASN A 530 28.24 -19.69 -4.48
C ASN A 530 29.23 -20.85 -4.49
N HIS A 531 28.78 -22.08 -4.74
CA HIS A 531 29.65 -23.25 -4.87
C HIS A 531 30.64 -23.15 -6.06
N SER A 532 30.24 -22.51 -7.14
CA SER A 532 31.14 -22.29 -8.29
C SER A 532 32.28 -21.26 -8.03
N LYS A 533 32.20 -20.51 -6.92
CA LYS A 533 33.20 -19.52 -6.51
C LYS A 533 34.17 -20.01 -5.43
N GLU A 534 33.88 -21.14 -4.78
CA GLU A 534 34.84 -21.77 -3.88
C GLU A 534 36.01 -22.34 -4.70
N PRO A 535 37.26 -21.88 -4.46
CA PRO A 535 38.42 -22.46 -5.12
C PRO A 535 38.47 -23.94 -4.72
N LEU A 536 38.65 -24.81 -5.71
CA LEU A 536 39.03 -26.20 -5.50
C LEU A 536 40.30 -26.18 -4.65
N ASN A 537 40.16 -26.41 -3.35
CA ASN A 537 41.30 -26.76 -2.51
C ASN A 537 41.80 -28.14 -2.98
N VAL A 538 42.79 -28.11 -3.87
CA VAL A 538 43.60 -29.25 -4.27
C VAL A 538 44.87 -29.25 -3.45
#